data_1e6de8046098b743af45c413f2185e9a
#
_entry.id   1e6de8046098b743af45c413f2185e9a
#
_cell.length_a   1.000
_cell.length_b   1.000
_cell.length_c   1.000
_cell.angle_alpha   90.00
_cell.angle_beta   90.00
_cell.angle_gamma   90.00
#
_symmetry.space_group_name_H-M   'P 1'
#
loop_
_entity.id
_entity.type
_entity.pdbx_description
1 polymer ?
#
loop_
_entity_poly.entity_id
_entity_poly.type
_entity_poly.pdbx_seq_one_letter_code
_entity_poly.pdbx_strand_id
1 'polypeptide(L)'
;DVKFFVDKIQEDAIPDIYEFTANGHEVLNKLENSDKATIALTTGLALGGGLELALACDYRVGTRRTQFRFPETSIGIYPGLGGTQRTPRICGIEAARFAILAGNFLDANSAAALGLLTHLVDPSEVEQTVSAISDSGKPSNKYPARPADESHPAAAFALAFYNDANMDELVAGNCPEGFETDDKMVSRQLKSLSRTAPIALSMASDLLNDAVLTGDNLQQGLALELERLDDIFASTDALEGLSALIQGRRPNYTNN
;
A
#
# COMPACT_ATOMS: atom_id res chain seq x y z
N ASP A 1 9.14 13.57 2.33
CA ASP A 1 10.61 13.59 2.23
C ASP A 1 11.20 12.62 3.25
N VAL A 2 11.88 11.57 2.77
CA VAL A 2 12.47 10.52 3.62
C VAL A 2 13.52 11.08 4.59
N LYS A 3 14.21 12.13 4.19
CA LYS A 3 15.20 12.79 5.05
C LYS A 3 14.59 13.33 6.35
N PHE A 4 13.36 13.84 6.30
CA PHE A 4 12.64 14.30 7.50
C PHE A 4 12.56 13.21 8.56
N PHE A 5 12.19 11.98 8.17
CA PHE A 5 12.08 10.86 9.11
C PHE A 5 13.44 10.49 9.72
N VAL A 6 14.50 10.42 8.89
CA VAL A 6 15.86 10.14 9.39
C VAL A 6 16.31 11.19 10.38
N ASP A 7 16.16 12.47 10.04
CA ASP A 7 16.55 13.57 10.92
C ASP A 7 15.79 13.47 12.27
N LYS A 8 14.46 13.21 12.24
CA LYS A 8 13.66 13.12 13.45
C LYS A 8 13.97 11.91 14.33
N ILE A 9 14.28 10.76 13.74
CA ILE A 9 14.75 9.59 14.50
C ILE A 9 16.08 9.89 15.17
N GLN A 10 17.04 10.53 14.47
CA GLN A 10 18.35 10.86 15.00
C GLN A 10 18.31 11.95 16.08
N GLU A 11 17.31 12.84 16.02
CA GLU A 11 17.05 13.88 17.03
C GLU A 11 16.27 13.36 18.25
N ASP A 12 15.90 12.06 18.29
CA ASP A 12 14.99 11.48 19.29
C ASP A 12 13.63 12.21 19.36
N ALA A 13 13.15 12.66 18.20
CA ALA A 13 11.94 13.46 18.02
C ALA A 13 10.83 12.68 17.28
N ILE A 14 10.62 11.40 17.64
CA ILE A 14 9.54 10.55 17.07
C ILE A 14 8.15 11.20 17.21
N PRO A 15 7.82 11.95 18.28
CA PRO A 15 6.55 12.66 18.36
C PRO A 15 6.27 13.62 17.19
N ASP A 16 7.31 14.20 16.57
CA ASP A 16 7.17 15.06 15.40
C ASP A 16 6.73 14.24 14.17
N ILE A 17 7.18 12.99 14.06
CA ILE A 17 6.75 12.03 13.02
C ILE A 17 5.29 11.66 13.22
N TYR A 18 4.90 11.41 14.47
CA TYR A 18 3.50 11.13 14.82
C TYR A 18 2.59 12.31 14.43
N GLU A 19 2.94 13.53 14.82
CA GLU A 19 2.17 14.73 14.48
C GLU A 19 2.06 14.92 12.95
N PHE A 20 3.18 14.75 12.24
CA PHE A 20 3.20 14.81 10.77
C PHE A 20 2.25 13.78 10.15
N THR A 21 2.27 12.55 10.63
CA THR A 21 1.45 11.46 10.10
C THR A 21 -0.02 11.65 10.45
N ALA A 22 -0.33 12.06 11.68
CA ALA A 22 -1.70 12.37 12.12
C ALA A 22 -2.30 13.51 11.29
N ASN A 23 -1.55 14.59 11.06
CA ASN A 23 -1.95 15.67 10.17
C ASN A 23 -2.17 15.17 8.72
N GLY A 24 -1.33 14.26 8.26
CA GLY A 24 -1.50 13.60 6.97
C GLY A 24 -2.82 12.82 6.87
N HIS A 25 -3.16 12.04 7.90
CA HIS A 25 -4.46 11.36 8.00
C HIS A 25 -5.63 12.35 7.93
N GLU A 26 -5.56 13.46 8.67
CA GLU A 26 -6.62 14.48 8.64
C GLU A 26 -6.80 15.07 7.24
N VAL A 27 -5.71 15.39 6.53
CA VAL A 27 -5.77 15.93 5.17
C VAL A 27 -6.39 14.93 4.21
N LEU A 28 -5.96 13.66 4.26
CA LEU A 28 -6.51 12.61 3.40
C LEU A 28 -7.97 12.31 3.75
N ASN A 29 -8.33 12.33 5.03
CA ASN A 29 -9.73 12.19 5.47
C ASN A 29 -10.60 13.36 4.98
N LYS A 30 -10.10 14.60 4.98
CA LYS A 30 -10.83 15.76 4.41
C LYS A 30 -11.06 15.58 2.91
N LEU A 31 -10.04 15.10 2.18
CA LEU A 31 -10.18 14.80 0.75
C LEU A 31 -11.23 13.72 0.52
N GLU A 32 -11.14 12.64 1.28
CA GLU A 32 -12.06 11.50 1.20
C GLU A 32 -13.51 11.87 1.49
N ASN A 33 -13.73 12.70 2.50
CA ASN A 33 -15.06 13.14 2.94
C ASN A 33 -15.54 14.41 2.24
N SER A 34 -14.85 14.88 1.20
CA SER A 34 -15.30 16.01 0.39
C SER A 34 -16.67 15.73 -0.23
N ASP A 35 -17.54 16.72 -0.29
CA ASP A 35 -18.82 16.63 -1.01
C ASP A 35 -18.66 16.57 -2.54
N LYS A 36 -17.47 16.89 -3.04
CA LYS A 36 -17.15 16.83 -4.46
C LYS A 36 -16.52 15.49 -4.81
N ALA A 37 -16.77 14.99 -6.03
CA ALA A 37 -16.04 13.86 -6.57
C ALA A 37 -14.55 14.19 -6.65
N THR A 38 -13.72 13.32 -6.10
CA THR A 38 -12.27 13.43 -6.11
C THR A 38 -11.66 12.42 -7.07
N ILE A 39 -10.77 12.88 -7.94
CA ILE A 39 -10.17 12.05 -9.01
C ILE A 39 -8.65 12.10 -8.91
N ALA A 40 -8.03 10.97 -8.64
CA ALA A 40 -6.60 10.80 -8.82
C ALA A 40 -6.31 10.40 -10.27
N LEU A 41 -5.67 11.31 -11.01
CA LEU A 41 -5.22 11.02 -12.36
C LEU A 41 -3.77 10.52 -12.31
N THR A 42 -3.61 9.20 -12.49
CA THR A 42 -2.33 8.51 -12.35
C THR A 42 -1.78 8.15 -13.73
N THR A 43 -0.99 9.03 -14.33
CA THR A 43 -0.39 8.83 -15.67
C THR A 43 1.09 8.42 -15.63
N GLY A 44 1.59 8.04 -14.46
CA GLY A 44 2.98 7.67 -14.20
C GLY A 44 3.13 6.91 -12.90
N LEU A 45 4.20 7.21 -12.16
CA LEU A 45 4.49 6.57 -10.89
C LEU A 45 3.65 7.18 -9.76
N ALA A 46 2.98 6.34 -8.96
CA ALA A 46 2.45 6.69 -7.66
C ALA A 46 3.02 5.72 -6.62
N LEU A 47 3.85 6.23 -5.73
CA LEU A 47 4.64 5.46 -4.77
C LEU A 47 4.33 5.89 -3.34
N GLY A 48 4.21 4.94 -2.42
CA GLY A 48 4.02 5.22 -0.99
C GLY A 48 2.93 6.24 -0.72
N GLY A 49 3.24 7.32 -0.01
CA GLY A 49 2.30 8.40 0.29
C GLY A 49 1.59 9.01 -0.94
N GLY A 50 2.22 8.98 -2.13
CA GLY A 50 1.57 9.38 -3.38
C GLY A 50 0.48 8.40 -3.82
N LEU A 51 0.67 7.10 -3.58
CA LEU A 51 -0.36 6.10 -3.81
C LEU A 51 -1.46 6.21 -2.73
N GLU A 52 -1.10 6.45 -1.47
CA GLU A 52 -2.06 6.64 -0.37
C GLU A 52 -2.99 7.84 -0.62
N LEU A 53 -2.44 8.94 -1.16
CA LEU A 53 -3.24 10.07 -1.64
C LEU A 53 -4.22 9.65 -2.75
N ALA A 54 -3.77 8.85 -3.72
CA ALA A 54 -4.64 8.36 -4.78
C ALA A 54 -5.76 7.45 -4.23
N LEU A 55 -5.46 6.61 -3.23
CA LEU A 55 -6.45 5.75 -2.58
C LEU A 55 -7.47 6.55 -1.75
N ALA A 56 -7.12 7.73 -1.25
CA ALA A 56 -8.05 8.63 -0.58
C ALA A 56 -9.05 9.29 -1.55
N CYS A 57 -8.75 9.33 -2.86
CA CYS A 57 -9.70 9.81 -3.86
C CYS A 57 -10.81 8.80 -4.16
N ASP A 58 -11.98 9.31 -4.61
CA ASP A 58 -13.13 8.46 -5.00
C ASP A 58 -12.81 7.64 -6.25
N TYR A 59 -12.14 8.25 -7.22
CA TYR A 59 -11.78 7.64 -8.49
C TYR A 59 -10.28 7.67 -8.72
N ARG A 60 -9.75 6.61 -9.30
CA ARG A 60 -8.36 6.46 -9.72
C ARG A 60 -8.36 6.14 -11.20
N VAL A 61 -8.08 7.15 -12.01
CA VAL A 61 -8.01 7.04 -13.48
C VAL A 61 -6.55 6.85 -13.88
N GLY A 62 -6.24 5.72 -14.48
CA GLY A 62 -4.90 5.36 -14.92
C GLY A 62 -4.80 5.24 -16.44
N THR A 63 -3.58 5.29 -16.93
CA THR A 63 -3.21 5.00 -18.33
C THR A 63 -2.19 3.85 -18.36
N ARG A 64 -1.84 3.36 -19.54
CA ARG A 64 -0.80 2.33 -19.71
C ARG A 64 0.56 2.66 -19.08
N ARG A 65 0.81 3.93 -18.69
CA ARG A 65 2.04 4.36 -18.02
C ARG A 65 1.93 4.31 -16.49
N THR A 66 0.75 4.05 -15.95
CA THR A 66 0.53 3.97 -14.51
C THR A 66 1.35 2.84 -13.92
N GLN A 67 2.04 3.14 -12.84
CA GLN A 67 2.74 2.17 -12.01
C GLN A 67 2.51 2.52 -10.55
N PHE A 68 2.08 1.54 -9.77
CA PHE A 68 1.87 1.66 -8.33
C PHE A 68 2.91 0.85 -7.57
N ARG A 69 3.27 1.32 -6.40
CA ARG A 69 4.13 0.59 -5.48
C ARG A 69 4.00 1.11 -4.05
N PHE A 70 4.02 0.20 -3.10
CA PHE A 70 4.30 0.50 -1.70
C PHE A 70 5.75 0.09 -1.38
N PRO A 71 6.72 1.01 -1.33
CA PRO A 71 8.12 0.68 -1.04
C PRO A 71 8.40 0.52 0.45
N GLU A 72 7.46 0.85 1.32
CA GLU A 72 7.62 1.10 2.74
C GLU A 72 8.27 -0.07 3.48
N THR A 73 7.78 -1.30 3.30
CA THR A 73 8.34 -2.49 3.96
C THR A 73 9.80 -2.73 3.60
N SER A 74 10.18 -2.38 2.37
CA SER A 74 11.57 -2.49 1.89
C SER A 74 12.51 -1.39 2.39
N ILE A 75 11.97 -0.39 3.08
CA ILE A 75 12.73 0.71 3.69
C ILE A 75 12.51 0.80 5.22
N GLY A 76 12.03 -0.28 5.82
CA GLY A 76 11.98 -0.42 7.27
C GLY A 76 10.74 0.14 7.95
N ILE A 77 9.72 0.57 7.21
CA ILE A 77 8.46 1.10 7.75
C ILE A 77 7.25 0.46 7.05
N TYR A 78 6.04 0.79 7.47
CA TYR A 78 4.81 0.42 6.76
C TYR A 78 4.15 1.65 6.10
N PRO A 79 3.19 1.47 5.15
CA PRO A 79 2.39 2.57 4.59
C PRO A 79 1.54 3.22 5.69
N GLY A 80 1.97 4.38 6.19
CA GLY A 80 1.44 5.02 7.41
C GLY A 80 0.48 6.19 7.16
N LEU A 81 0.09 6.46 5.91
CA LEU A 81 -0.90 7.49 5.57
C LEU A 81 -2.27 6.87 5.20
N GLY A 82 -2.59 5.73 5.81
CA GLY A 82 -3.82 4.98 5.60
C GLY A 82 -3.73 3.93 4.51
N GLY A 83 -2.54 3.63 4.01
CA GLY A 83 -2.33 2.62 2.97
C GLY A 83 -2.71 1.22 3.43
N THR A 84 -2.35 0.83 4.65
CA THR A 84 -2.73 -0.46 5.24
C THR A 84 -4.23 -0.57 5.48
N GLN A 85 -4.94 0.54 5.55
CA GLN A 85 -6.35 0.59 5.86
C GLN A 85 -7.25 0.76 4.63
N ARG A 86 -6.86 1.63 3.68
CA ARG A 86 -7.64 1.88 2.47
C ARG A 86 -7.47 0.78 1.42
N THR A 87 -6.26 0.24 1.29
CA THR A 87 -5.97 -0.77 0.25
C THR A 87 -6.89 -2.00 0.37
N PRO A 88 -7.00 -2.69 1.54
CA PRO A 88 -7.86 -3.87 1.65
C PRO A 88 -9.35 -3.55 1.49
N ARG A 89 -9.79 -2.35 1.87
CA ARG A 89 -11.18 -1.91 1.64
C ARG A 89 -11.48 -1.66 0.17
N ILE A 90 -10.47 -1.32 -0.62
CA ILE A 90 -10.60 -1.05 -2.06
C ILE A 90 -10.52 -2.34 -2.88
N CYS A 91 -9.58 -3.23 -2.57
CA CYS A 91 -9.24 -4.35 -3.46
C CYS A 91 -9.28 -5.74 -2.79
N GLY A 92 -9.71 -5.83 -1.53
CA GLY A 92 -9.67 -7.08 -0.75
C GLY A 92 -8.32 -7.33 -0.10
N ILE A 93 -8.32 -8.26 0.87
CA ILE A 93 -7.15 -8.48 1.73
C ILE A 93 -5.97 -9.12 1.00
N GLU A 94 -6.21 -10.11 0.16
CA GLU A 94 -5.17 -10.83 -0.57
C GLU A 94 -4.47 -9.92 -1.59
N ALA A 95 -5.25 -9.10 -2.30
CA ALA A 95 -4.71 -8.11 -3.23
C ALA A 95 -3.91 -7.01 -2.50
N ALA A 96 -4.37 -6.59 -1.32
CA ALA A 96 -3.66 -5.63 -0.47
C ALA A 96 -2.34 -6.20 0.06
N ARG A 97 -2.31 -7.43 0.53
CA ARG A 97 -1.09 -8.15 0.95
C ARG A 97 -0.09 -8.24 -0.21
N PHE A 98 -0.57 -8.62 -1.40
CA PHE A 98 0.26 -8.67 -2.60
C PHE A 98 0.87 -7.32 -2.96
N ALA A 99 0.11 -6.24 -2.84
CA ALA A 99 0.57 -4.88 -3.15
C ALA A 99 1.56 -4.33 -2.11
N ILE A 100 1.34 -4.61 -0.82
CA ILE A 100 2.05 -3.96 0.29
C ILE A 100 3.25 -4.79 0.77
N LEU A 101 3.05 -6.09 1.05
CA LEU A 101 4.05 -6.85 1.82
C LEU A 101 5.36 -7.03 1.06
N ALA A 102 5.31 -7.41 -0.21
CA ALA A 102 6.51 -7.57 -1.05
C ALA A 102 6.99 -6.26 -1.70
N GLY A 103 6.18 -5.21 -1.69
CA GLY A 103 6.53 -3.90 -2.21
C GLY A 103 6.96 -3.89 -3.69
N ASN A 104 6.40 -4.76 -4.51
CA ASN A 104 6.70 -4.84 -5.94
C ASN A 104 5.97 -3.75 -6.73
N PHE A 105 6.53 -3.38 -7.89
CA PHE A 105 5.81 -2.56 -8.86
C PHE A 105 4.62 -3.31 -9.44
N LEU A 106 3.47 -2.65 -9.45
CA LEU A 106 2.26 -3.05 -10.14
C LEU A 106 2.11 -2.17 -11.37
N ASP A 107 2.11 -2.77 -12.56
CA ASP A 107 1.77 -2.07 -13.79
C ASP A 107 0.28 -1.75 -13.86
N ALA A 108 -0.11 -0.96 -14.86
CA ALA A 108 -1.48 -0.49 -15.02
C ALA A 108 -2.51 -1.64 -15.12
N ASN A 109 -2.18 -2.72 -15.83
CA ASN A 109 -3.08 -3.86 -16.00
C ASN A 109 -3.23 -4.64 -14.70
N SER A 110 -2.12 -4.91 -14.00
CA SER A 110 -2.15 -5.55 -12.68
C SER A 110 -2.92 -4.71 -11.66
N ALA A 111 -2.70 -3.38 -11.64
CA ALA A 111 -3.41 -2.48 -10.73
C ALA A 111 -4.93 -2.43 -11.02
N ALA A 112 -5.33 -2.47 -12.29
CA ALA A 112 -6.73 -2.55 -12.69
C ALA A 112 -7.35 -3.91 -12.31
N ALA A 113 -6.67 -5.01 -12.60
CA ALA A 113 -7.15 -6.36 -12.29
C ALA A 113 -7.29 -6.62 -10.78
N LEU A 114 -6.42 -6.01 -9.96
CA LEU A 114 -6.51 -6.04 -8.51
C LEU A 114 -7.56 -5.07 -7.93
N GLY A 115 -8.23 -4.24 -8.76
CA GLY A 115 -9.24 -3.28 -8.30
C GLY A 115 -8.67 -1.96 -7.76
N LEU A 116 -7.35 -1.73 -7.84
CA LEU A 116 -6.72 -0.48 -7.39
C LEU A 116 -7.03 0.70 -8.31
N LEU A 117 -7.18 0.48 -9.62
CA LEU A 117 -7.69 1.49 -10.55
C LEU A 117 -9.21 1.36 -10.70
N THR A 118 -9.90 2.51 -10.76
CA THR A 118 -11.32 2.55 -11.11
C THR A 118 -11.55 2.55 -12.61
N HIS A 119 -10.62 3.20 -13.34
CA HIS A 119 -10.63 3.30 -14.80
C HIS A 119 -9.20 3.13 -15.31
N LEU A 120 -9.03 2.29 -16.31
CA LEU A 120 -7.81 2.19 -17.10
C LEU A 120 -8.17 2.55 -18.53
N VAL A 121 -7.64 3.66 -19.03
CA VAL A 121 -8.05 4.25 -20.30
C VAL A 121 -6.85 4.62 -21.17
N ASP A 122 -7.07 4.77 -22.45
CA ASP A 122 -6.06 5.36 -23.34
C ASP A 122 -5.80 6.83 -22.98
N PRO A 123 -4.58 7.35 -23.17
CA PRO A 123 -4.26 8.75 -22.90
C PRO A 123 -5.18 9.75 -23.60
N SER A 124 -5.70 9.40 -24.78
CA SER A 124 -6.63 10.22 -25.55
C SER A 124 -8.05 10.27 -24.96
N GLU A 125 -8.40 9.34 -24.09
CA GLU A 125 -9.73 9.22 -23.47
C GLU A 125 -9.81 9.84 -22.07
N VAL A 126 -8.67 10.29 -21.52
CA VAL A 126 -8.58 10.80 -20.15
C VAL A 126 -9.54 11.96 -19.91
N GLU A 127 -9.56 12.98 -20.80
CA GLU A 127 -10.42 14.15 -20.64
C GLU A 127 -11.91 13.77 -20.67
N GLN A 128 -12.29 12.89 -21.59
CA GLN A 128 -13.66 12.40 -21.68
C GLN A 128 -14.06 11.62 -20.42
N THR A 129 -13.17 10.77 -19.90
CA THR A 129 -13.42 9.99 -18.69
C THR A 129 -13.57 10.90 -17.48
N VAL A 130 -12.69 11.89 -17.30
CA VAL A 130 -12.78 12.87 -16.22
C VAL A 130 -14.06 13.66 -16.29
N SER A 131 -14.48 14.11 -17.51
CA SER A 131 -15.75 14.80 -17.71
C SER A 131 -16.94 13.92 -17.30
N ALA A 132 -16.98 12.67 -17.74
CA ALA A 132 -18.05 11.73 -17.40
C ALA A 132 -18.13 11.46 -15.89
N ILE A 133 -16.99 11.35 -15.22
CA ILE A 133 -16.94 11.22 -13.75
C ILE A 133 -17.47 12.50 -13.08
N SER A 134 -17.08 13.66 -13.57
CA SER A 134 -17.54 14.95 -13.04
C SER A 134 -19.06 15.11 -13.16
N ASP A 135 -19.64 14.65 -14.26
CA ASP A 135 -21.09 14.65 -14.49
C ASP A 135 -21.83 13.65 -13.59
N SER A 136 -21.20 12.50 -13.32
CA SER A 136 -21.75 11.45 -12.46
C SER A 136 -21.67 11.80 -10.97
N GLY A 137 -20.70 12.63 -10.59
CA GLY A 137 -20.47 13.07 -9.23
C GLY A 137 -19.81 12.01 -8.33
N LYS A 138 -19.94 12.20 -7.02
CA LYS A 138 -19.37 11.32 -5.99
C LYS A 138 -20.10 9.97 -5.97
N PRO A 139 -19.38 8.83 -5.84
CA PRO A 139 -20.03 7.52 -5.76
C PRO A 139 -20.80 7.39 -4.44
N SER A 140 -21.93 6.70 -4.48
CA SER A 140 -22.75 6.44 -3.28
C SER A 140 -22.05 5.53 -2.27
N ASN A 141 -21.15 4.67 -2.74
CA ASN A 141 -20.27 3.84 -1.92
C ASN A 141 -18.83 3.99 -2.41
N LYS A 142 -17.94 4.43 -1.53
CA LYS A 142 -16.53 4.61 -1.84
C LYS A 142 -15.78 3.29 -1.97
N TYR A 143 -16.17 2.30 -1.20
CA TYR A 143 -15.57 0.97 -1.15
C TYR A 143 -16.56 -0.07 -1.66
N PRO A 144 -16.99 0.03 -2.95
CA PRO A 144 -17.84 -1.01 -3.52
C PRO A 144 -17.03 -2.31 -3.59
N ALA A 145 -17.67 -3.43 -3.30
CA ALA A 145 -17.05 -4.72 -3.51
C ALA A 145 -16.61 -4.82 -4.98
N ARG A 146 -15.32 -4.87 -5.20
CA ARG A 146 -14.71 -5.05 -6.51
C ARG A 146 -13.89 -6.34 -6.46
N PRO A 147 -14.46 -7.49 -6.86
CA PRO A 147 -13.68 -8.71 -6.91
C PRO A 147 -12.51 -8.51 -7.87
N ALA A 148 -11.35 -9.04 -7.49
CA ALA A 148 -10.20 -9.07 -8.36
C ALA A 148 -10.55 -9.86 -9.64
N ASP A 149 -10.03 -9.43 -10.78
CA ASP A 149 -10.21 -10.12 -12.06
C ASP A 149 -9.29 -11.36 -12.11
N GLU A 150 -9.81 -12.50 -11.68
CA GLU A 150 -9.08 -13.77 -11.63
C GLU A 150 -8.60 -14.27 -13.01
N SER A 151 -9.10 -13.71 -14.10
CA SER A 151 -8.57 -14.03 -15.43
C SER A 151 -7.18 -13.40 -15.66
N HIS A 152 -6.82 -12.38 -14.86
CA HIS A 152 -5.51 -11.77 -14.91
C HIS A 152 -4.50 -12.49 -14.00
N PRO A 153 -3.30 -12.89 -14.51
CA PRO A 153 -2.34 -13.69 -13.73
C PRO A 153 -1.94 -13.10 -12.38
N ALA A 154 -1.79 -11.77 -12.28
CA ALA A 154 -1.42 -11.13 -11.02
C ALA A 154 -2.54 -11.22 -9.97
N ALA A 155 -3.80 -11.11 -10.38
CA ALA A 155 -4.94 -11.21 -9.47
C ALA A 155 -5.15 -12.67 -9.02
N ALA A 156 -5.15 -13.62 -9.94
CA ALA A 156 -5.22 -15.05 -9.60
C ALA A 156 -4.10 -15.47 -8.64
N PHE A 157 -2.88 -15.00 -8.90
CA PHE A 157 -1.73 -15.26 -8.03
C PHE A 157 -1.90 -14.62 -6.65
N ALA A 158 -2.33 -13.36 -6.57
CA ALA A 158 -2.53 -12.67 -5.31
C ALA A 158 -3.52 -13.42 -4.41
N LEU A 159 -4.67 -13.83 -4.96
CA LEU A 159 -5.69 -14.57 -4.23
C LEU A 159 -5.21 -15.95 -3.75
N ALA A 160 -4.43 -16.66 -4.57
CA ALA A 160 -3.92 -17.97 -4.20
C ALA A 160 -2.74 -17.90 -3.22
N PHE A 161 -1.79 -16.98 -3.43
CA PHE A 161 -0.52 -16.95 -2.70
C PHE A 161 -0.62 -16.20 -1.36
N TYR A 162 -1.42 -15.12 -1.30
CA TYR A 162 -1.57 -14.26 -0.12
C TYR A 162 -2.85 -14.51 0.68
N ASN A 163 -3.44 -15.71 0.57
CA ASN A 163 -4.58 -16.12 1.40
C ASN A 163 -4.17 -16.31 2.87
N ASP A 164 -5.16 -16.36 3.77
CA ASP A 164 -4.90 -16.46 5.21
C ASP A 164 -4.07 -17.67 5.61
N ALA A 165 -4.24 -18.81 4.93
CA ALA A 165 -3.53 -20.04 5.26
C ALA A 165 -2.01 -19.96 5.01
N ASN A 166 -1.58 -19.08 4.12
CA ASN A 166 -0.18 -18.94 3.72
C ASN A 166 0.57 -17.85 4.50
N MET A 167 -0.14 -16.99 5.24
CA MET A 167 0.47 -15.78 5.78
C MET A 167 1.57 -16.02 6.81
N ASP A 168 1.41 -17.01 7.69
CA ASP A 168 2.43 -17.35 8.69
C ASP A 168 3.75 -17.74 8.04
N GLU A 169 3.70 -18.56 6.97
CA GLU A 169 4.87 -18.97 6.21
C GLU A 169 5.50 -17.78 5.46
N LEU A 170 4.68 -16.93 4.84
CA LEU A 170 5.17 -15.76 4.10
C LEU A 170 5.84 -14.73 5.01
N VAL A 171 5.29 -14.46 6.18
CA VAL A 171 5.89 -13.55 7.17
C VAL A 171 7.18 -14.15 7.75
N ALA A 172 7.23 -15.47 7.93
CA ALA A 172 8.45 -16.19 8.32
C ALA A 172 9.50 -16.27 7.21
N GLY A 173 9.18 -15.82 5.98
CA GLY A 173 10.09 -15.85 4.82
C GLY A 173 10.14 -17.19 4.10
N ASN A 174 9.21 -18.10 4.39
CA ASN A 174 9.13 -19.42 3.79
C ASN A 174 8.21 -19.44 2.55
N CYS A 175 8.39 -20.45 1.71
CA CYS A 175 7.46 -20.73 0.61
C CYS A 175 6.27 -21.54 1.14
N PRO A 176 5.03 -21.08 0.91
CA PRO A 176 3.86 -21.83 1.34
C PRO A 176 3.73 -23.18 0.63
N GLU A 177 3.07 -24.14 1.30
CA GLU A 177 2.80 -25.46 0.72
C GLU A 177 1.97 -25.33 -0.57
N GLY A 178 2.28 -26.16 -1.55
CA GLY A 178 1.62 -26.15 -2.88
C GLY A 178 2.17 -25.12 -3.87
N PHE A 179 3.22 -24.37 -3.51
CA PHE A 179 3.92 -23.45 -4.41
C PHE A 179 5.37 -23.89 -4.63
N GLU A 180 5.83 -23.78 -5.87
CA GLU A 180 7.18 -24.17 -6.25
C GLU A 180 8.10 -22.96 -6.31
N THR A 181 9.28 -23.04 -5.67
CA THR A 181 10.22 -21.92 -5.58
C THR A 181 10.87 -21.55 -6.91
N ASP A 182 10.83 -22.41 -7.92
CA ASP A 182 11.30 -22.18 -9.27
C ASP A 182 10.24 -21.52 -10.19
N ASP A 183 8.97 -21.45 -9.75
CA ASP A 183 7.97 -20.59 -10.40
C ASP A 183 8.42 -19.13 -10.36
N LYS A 184 8.33 -18.44 -11.49
CA LYS A 184 8.84 -17.07 -11.64
C LYS A 184 8.12 -16.06 -10.74
N MET A 185 6.81 -16.23 -10.54
CA MET A 185 6.03 -15.31 -9.68
C MET A 185 6.35 -15.60 -8.22
N VAL A 186 6.35 -16.85 -7.80
CA VAL A 186 6.73 -17.27 -6.45
C VAL A 186 8.14 -16.80 -6.11
N SER A 187 9.10 -17.15 -6.94
CA SER A 187 10.52 -16.75 -6.75
C SER A 187 10.69 -15.23 -6.63
N ARG A 188 9.98 -14.46 -7.46
CA ARG A 188 9.99 -12.99 -7.38
C ARG A 188 9.42 -12.49 -6.07
N GLN A 189 8.30 -13.05 -5.58
CA GLN A 189 7.68 -12.62 -4.33
C GLN A 189 8.58 -12.96 -3.14
N LEU A 190 9.04 -14.20 -3.01
CA LEU A 190 9.95 -14.62 -1.94
C LEU A 190 11.23 -13.78 -1.91
N LYS A 191 11.82 -13.51 -3.08
CA LYS A 191 12.97 -12.61 -3.20
C LYS A 191 12.69 -11.17 -2.78
N SER A 192 11.48 -10.67 -3.00
CA SER A 192 11.10 -9.33 -2.56
C SER A 192 10.85 -9.33 -1.05
N LEU A 193 10.12 -10.30 -0.51
CA LEU A 193 9.89 -10.46 0.92
C LEU A 193 11.21 -10.60 1.70
N SER A 194 12.19 -11.36 1.19
CA SER A 194 13.51 -11.47 1.83
C SER A 194 14.34 -10.19 1.89
N ARG A 195 13.85 -9.10 1.29
CA ARG A 195 14.49 -7.78 1.29
C ARG A 195 13.74 -6.74 2.11
N THR A 196 12.59 -7.11 2.65
CA THR A 196 11.83 -6.25 3.58
C THR A 196 12.43 -6.33 4.97
N ALA A 197 12.24 -5.28 5.76
CA ALA A 197 12.55 -5.33 7.20
C ALA A 197 11.55 -6.27 7.89
N PRO A 198 11.99 -7.28 8.65
CA PRO A 198 11.08 -8.24 9.26
C PRO A 198 10.04 -7.58 10.18
N ILE A 199 10.45 -6.58 10.97
CA ILE A 199 9.53 -5.84 11.84
C ILE A 199 8.46 -5.08 11.01
N ALA A 200 8.87 -4.43 9.92
CA ALA A 200 7.93 -3.71 9.04
C ALA A 200 6.97 -4.67 8.32
N LEU A 201 7.46 -5.84 7.91
CA LEU A 201 6.64 -6.88 7.28
C LEU A 201 5.57 -7.40 8.24
N SER A 202 5.97 -7.73 9.48
CA SER A 202 5.05 -8.20 10.53
C SER A 202 4.01 -7.15 10.87
N MET A 203 4.42 -5.90 11.15
CA MET A 203 3.50 -4.82 11.48
C MET A 203 2.54 -4.49 10.32
N ALA A 204 3.02 -4.47 9.08
CA ALA A 204 2.16 -4.28 7.92
C ALA A 204 1.12 -5.40 7.77
N SER A 205 1.52 -6.66 8.01
CA SER A 205 0.60 -7.81 8.01
C SER A 205 -0.47 -7.69 9.09
N ASP A 206 -0.10 -7.31 10.32
CA ASP A 206 -1.03 -7.09 11.42
C ASP A 206 -2.03 -5.97 11.11
N LEU A 207 -1.55 -4.82 10.62
CA LEU A 207 -2.39 -3.69 10.25
C LEU A 207 -3.36 -3.99 9.10
N LEU A 208 -2.97 -4.84 8.16
CA LEU A 208 -3.87 -5.35 7.13
C LEU A 208 -4.97 -6.24 7.71
N ASN A 209 -4.63 -7.08 8.70
CA ASN A 209 -5.62 -7.89 9.42
C ASN A 209 -6.55 -7.00 10.28
N ASP A 210 -6.02 -5.97 10.94
CA ASP A 210 -6.80 -4.97 11.67
C ASP A 210 -7.82 -4.26 10.76
N ALA A 211 -7.47 -4.01 9.49
CA ALA A 211 -8.39 -3.44 8.52
C ALA A 211 -9.58 -4.35 8.22
N VAL A 212 -9.38 -5.67 8.20
CA VAL A 212 -10.48 -6.64 8.06
C VAL A 212 -11.36 -6.66 9.32
N LEU A 213 -10.73 -6.67 10.50
CA LEU A 213 -11.44 -6.71 11.79
C LEU A 213 -12.27 -5.44 12.04
N THR A 214 -11.78 -4.28 11.62
CA THR A 214 -12.51 -3.00 11.75
C THR A 214 -13.57 -2.79 10.67
N GLY A 215 -13.58 -3.62 9.62
CA GLY A 215 -14.60 -3.59 8.56
C GLY A 215 -14.78 -2.19 7.97
N ASP A 216 -16.01 -1.70 7.97
CA ASP A 216 -16.35 -0.36 7.42
C ASP A 216 -15.87 0.81 8.30
N ASN A 217 -15.36 0.55 9.52
CA ASN A 217 -14.87 1.59 10.41
C ASN A 217 -13.43 1.98 10.08
N LEU A 218 -13.26 2.76 9.00
CA LEU A 218 -11.96 3.26 8.57
C LEU A 218 -11.24 4.07 9.67
N GLN A 219 -11.98 4.90 10.43
CA GLN A 219 -11.37 5.76 11.45
C GLN A 219 -10.73 4.94 12.58
N GLN A 220 -11.35 3.83 12.97
CA GLN A 220 -10.75 2.91 13.92
C GLN A 220 -9.48 2.26 13.36
N GLY A 221 -9.50 1.82 12.10
CA GLY A 221 -8.31 1.28 11.45
C GLY A 221 -7.16 2.29 11.37
N LEU A 222 -7.45 3.54 11.01
CA LEU A 222 -6.46 4.62 10.97
C LEU A 222 -5.88 4.94 12.35
N ALA A 223 -6.68 4.83 13.41
CA ALA A 223 -6.19 4.98 14.79
C ALA A 223 -5.20 3.86 15.15
N LEU A 224 -5.51 2.60 14.81
CA LEU A 224 -4.61 1.47 15.03
C LEU A 224 -3.30 1.61 14.22
N GLU A 225 -3.36 2.18 13.01
CA GLU A 225 -2.18 2.49 12.20
C GLU A 225 -1.29 3.52 12.90
N LEU A 226 -1.86 4.58 13.49
CA LEU A 226 -1.13 5.59 14.25
C LEU A 226 -0.55 5.06 15.57
N GLU A 227 -1.27 4.19 16.28
CA GLU A 227 -0.82 3.60 17.55
C GLU A 227 0.49 2.82 17.42
N ARG A 228 0.77 2.24 16.25
CA ARG A 228 2.00 1.45 16.01
C ARG A 228 3.16 2.30 15.47
N LEU A 229 2.96 3.60 15.31
CA LEU A 229 3.94 4.47 14.65
C LEU A 229 5.19 4.66 15.50
N ASP A 230 5.03 4.83 16.80
CA ASP A 230 6.17 4.99 17.69
C ASP A 230 7.06 3.73 17.68
N ASP A 231 6.45 2.54 17.70
CA ASP A 231 7.18 1.28 17.71
C ASP A 231 7.99 1.08 16.42
N ILE A 232 7.40 1.36 15.26
CA ILE A 232 8.12 1.17 13.99
C ILE A 232 9.26 2.18 13.83
N PHE A 233 9.05 3.47 14.16
CA PHE A 233 10.08 4.49 14.01
C PHE A 233 11.16 4.46 15.10
N ALA A 234 10.89 3.82 16.25
CA ALA A 234 11.90 3.51 17.27
C ALA A 234 12.80 2.33 16.88
N SER A 235 12.43 1.55 15.88
CA SER A 235 13.22 0.40 15.46
C SER A 235 14.53 0.80 14.77
N THR A 236 15.58 -0.01 14.98
CA THR A 236 16.85 0.17 14.26
C THR A 236 16.71 -0.08 12.78
N ASP A 237 15.78 -0.94 12.38
CA ASP A 237 15.50 -1.28 10.98
C ASP A 237 14.85 -0.12 10.22
N ALA A 238 14.02 0.70 10.86
CA ALA A 238 13.48 1.91 10.24
C ALA A 238 14.60 2.94 9.93
N LEU A 239 15.47 3.22 10.90
CA LEU A 239 16.59 4.13 10.69
C LEU A 239 17.54 3.59 9.60
N GLU A 240 17.84 2.28 9.63
CA GLU A 240 18.70 1.64 8.64
C GLU A 240 18.09 1.72 7.24
N GLY A 241 16.82 1.34 7.07
CA GLY A 241 16.15 1.30 5.78
C GLY A 241 16.02 2.68 5.13
N LEU A 242 15.57 3.67 5.91
CA LEU A 242 15.44 5.06 5.46
C LEU A 242 16.81 5.67 5.13
N SER A 243 17.83 5.43 5.96
CA SER A 243 19.20 5.91 5.71
C SER A 243 19.82 5.24 4.49
N ALA A 244 19.62 3.94 4.32
CA ALA A 244 20.11 3.19 3.16
C ALA A 244 19.52 3.72 1.85
N LEU A 245 18.22 4.07 1.86
CA LEU A 245 17.55 4.68 0.70
C LEU A 245 18.21 6.02 0.33
N ILE A 246 18.44 6.92 1.30
CA ILE A 246 19.09 8.22 1.06
C ILE A 246 20.51 8.02 0.51
N GLN A 247 21.23 7.04 1.02
CA GLN A 247 22.61 6.74 0.64
C GLN A 247 22.74 5.94 -0.66
N GLY A 248 21.62 5.48 -1.24
CA GLY A 248 21.61 4.66 -2.46
C GLY A 248 22.26 3.29 -2.27
N ARG A 249 22.28 2.74 -1.06
CA ARG A 249 22.81 1.41 -0.71
C ARG A 249 21.70 0.43 -0.35
N ARG A 250 22.04 -0.84 -0.24
CA ARG A 250 21.11 -1.84 0.30
C ARG A 250 21.08 -1.75 1.83
N PRO A 251 19.90 -1.87 2.46
CA PRO A 251 19.80 -1.98 3.90
C PRO A 251 20.30 -3.33 4.41
N ASN A 252 20.69 -3.37 5.67
CA ASN A 252 21.05 -4.57 6.41
C ASN A 252 20.20 -4.64 7.68
N TYR A 253 19.06 -5.32 7.61
CA TYR A 253 18.11 -5.42 8.69
C TYR A 253 18.53 -6.41 9.75
N THR A 254 18.25 -6.09 11.02
CA THR A 254 18.61 -6.90 12.21
C THR A 254 17.39 -7.38 12.98
N ASN A 255 16.20 -6.95 12.60
CA ASN A 255 14.92 -7.26 13.24
C ASN A 255 14.84 -6.73 14.69
N ASN A 256 15.30 -5.50 14.88
CA ASN A 256 15.28 -4.79 16.18
C ASN A 256 14.65 -3.41 16.03
#